data_2feb8d7691740975ac0ee13de04d4046
#
_entry.id   2feb8d7691740975ac0ee13de04d4046
#
_cell.length_a   1.000
_cell.length_b   1.000
_cell.length_c   1.000
_cell.angle_alpha   90.00
_cell.angle_beta   90.00
_cell.angle_gamma   90.00
#
_symmetry.space_group_name_H-M   'P 1'
#
loop_
_entity.id
_entity.type
_entity.pdbx_description
1 polymer ?
#
loop_
_entity_poly.entity_id
_entity_poly.type
_entity_poly.pdbx_seq_one_letter_code
_entity_poly.pdbx_strand_id
1 'polypeptide(L)'
;LEEGKVRMYVCGPTVYNLIHIGNARPMIIFDTVRRYMEYKGSEVNYVSNFTDVDDKIIKKAIEEGVSAQEISERYIAECKKDMDGMNVKPATTNPQATQEINGMISMIQTLVDKGYAYPAADGTVYFRVKKFKEYGKLSHKNLDDLQSGFRSLQVSGEDQKEDPLDFVLWKPKKEGEPSWPSPWCDGRPGWHIECSVMAKKYLGDEIDIHAGGEDLIFPHHENEIAQSECCNDKIFAKYWMHNAFLNIDNRKMSKSLGNFRTVREISEQYD
;
A
#
# COMPACT_ATOMS: atom_id res chain seq x y z
N LEU A 1 -16.22 -13.50 9.26
CA LEU A 1 -15.64 -13.66 10.58
C LEU A 1 -16.69 -13.48 11.68
N GLU A 2 -17.49 -12.45 11.64
CA GLU A 2 -18.61 -12.22 12.55
C GLU A 2 -19.88 -12.01 11.72
N GLU A 3 -20.94 -12.75 12.02
CA GLU A 3 -22.19 -12.66 11.26
C GLU A 3 -22.75 -11.22 11.30
N GLY A 4 -23.15 -10.71 10.15
CA GLY A 4 -23.65 -9.34 10.00
C GLY A 4 -22.58 -8.23 10.03
N LYS A 5 -21.29 -8.56 10.22
CA LYS A 5 -20.18 -7.60 10.19
C LYS A 5 -19.17 -7.93 9.10
N VAL A 6 -18.66 -6.88 8.43
CA VAL A 6 -17.64 -7.01 7.39
C VAL A 6 -16.47 -6.06 7.70
N ARG A 7 -15.28 -6.62 7.81
CA ARG A 7 -14.01 -5.91 7.95
C ARG A 7 -13.35 -5.81 6.59
N MET A 8 -13.32 -4.60 6.04
CA MET A 8 -12.86 -4.34 4.68
C MET A 8 -11.72 -3.33 4.65
N TYR A 9 -10.58 -3.73 4.10
CA TYR A 9 -9.44 -2.86 3.86
C TYR A 9 -9.28 -2.62 2.37
N VAL A 10 -9.13 -1.36 1.98
CA VAL A 10 -8.87 -0.95 0.60
C VAL A 10 -7.62 -0.09 0.56
N CYS A 11 -6.58 -0.53 -0.17
CA CYS A 11 -5.36 0.25 -0.33
C CYS A 11 -5.67 1.61 -0.94
N GLY A 12 -5.29 2.66 -0.21
CA GLY A 12 -5.51 4.04 -0.60
C GLY A 12 -4.36 4.62 -1.45
N PRO A 13 -4.50 5.87 -1.89
CA PRO A 13 -3.53 6.50 -2.77
C PRO A 13 -2.29 7.01 -2.03
N THR A 14 -1.18 7.10 -2.75
CA THR A 14 -0.03 7.93 -2.36
C THR A 14 -0.36 9.40 -2.64
N VAL A 15 -0.29 10.24 -1.60
CA VAL A 15 -0.82 11.61 -1.62
C VAL A 15 0.26 12.64 -1.96
N TYR A 16 0.67 12.66 -3.23
CA TYR A 16 1.68 13.60 -3.74
C TYR A 16 1.17 14.50 -4.86
N ASN A 17 -0.05 14.28 -5.37
CA ASN A 17 -0.66 15.05 -6.45
C ASN A 17 -2.18 14.83 -6.45
N LEU A 18 -2.92 15.64 -7.21
CA LEU A 18 -4.35 15.40 -7.47
C LEU A 18 -4.56 13.97 -7.97
N ILE A 19 -5.66 13.36 -7.55
CA ILE A 19 -6.02 12.03 -8.00
C ILE A 19 -6.50 12.06 -9.45
N HIS A 20 -6.11 11.03 -10.20
CA HIS A 20 -6.62 10.82 -11.55
C HIS A 20 -7.76 9.79 -11.55
N ILE A 21 -8.52 9.71 -12.62
CA ILE A 21 -9.67 8.80 -12.74
C ILE A 21 -9.31 7.32 -12.50
N GLY A 22 -8.06 6.92 -12.74
CA GLY A 22 -7.56 5.58 -12.38
C GLY A 22 -7.45 5.36 -10.86
N ASN A 23 -7.13 6.40 -10.08
CA ASN A 23 -7.18 6.33 -8.62
C ASN A 23 -8.63 6.38 -8.11
N ALA A 24 -9.51 7.14 -8.78
CA ALA A 24 -10.91 7.25 -8.43
C ALA A 24 -11.67 5.92 -8.63
N ARG A 25 -11.27 5.13 -9.63
CA ARG A 25 -11.95 3.88 -9.96
C ARG A 25 -12.07 2.91 -8.78
N PRO A 26 -11.00 2.50 -8.07
CA PRO A 26 -11.15 1.66 -6.89
C PRO A 26 -11.98 2.34 -5.78
N MET A 27 -11.87 3.66 -5.60
CA MET A 27 -12.66 4.37 -4.59
C MET A 27 -14.16 4.23 -4.86
N ILE A 28 -14.61 4.41 -6.10
CA ILE A 28 -16.01 4.29 -6.50
C ILE A 28 -16.48 2.83 -6.45
N ILE A 29 -15.69 1.90 -6.99
CA ILE A 29 -16.06 0.49 -7.05
C ILE A 29 -16.23 -0.08 -5.64
N PHE A 30 -15.28 0.15 -4.75
CA PHE A 30 -15.32 -0.42 -3.40
C PHE A 30 -16.28 0.32 -2.48
N ASP A 31 -16.59 1.59 -2.72
CA ASP A 31 -17.73 2.27 -2.10
C ASP A 31 -19.06 1.64 -2.53
N THR A 32 -19.19 1.28 -3.80
CA THR A 32 -20.38 0.56 -4.31
C THR A 32 -20.52 -0.82 -3.65
N VAL A 33 -19.42 -1.57 -3.51
CA VAL A 33 -19.41 -2.86 -2.80
C VAL A 33 -19.84 -2.67 -1.35
N ARG A 34 -19.27 -1.69 -0.65
CA ARG A 34 -19.63 -1.33 0.72
C ARG A 34 -21.11 -1.02 0.85
N ARG A 35 -21.63 -0.10 0.02
CA ARG A 35 -23.06 0.29 0.04
C ARG A 35 -23.98 -0.90 -0.23
N TYR A 36 -23.61 -1.80 -1.13
CA TYR A 36 -24.38 -3.01 -1.39
C TYR A 36 -24.41 -3.95 -0.15
N MET A 37 -23.30 -4.16 0.54
CA MET A 37 -23.26 -4.95 1.77
C MET A 37 -24.09 -4.32 2.87
N GLU A 38 -24.00 -2.98 3.04
CA GLU A 38 -24.83 -2.22 3.99
C GLU A 38 -26.32 -2.35 3.64
N TYR A 39 -26.68 -2.25 2.36
CA TYR A 39 -28.06 -2.49 1.88
C TYR A 39 -28.56 -3.90 2.18
N LYS A 40 -27.67 -4.90 2.16
CA LYS A 40 -27.98 -6.28 2.53
C LYS A 40 -28.03 -6.50 4.04
N GLY A 41 -27.83 -5.48 4.85
CA GLY A 41 -27.96 -5.51 6.30
C GLY A 41 -26.65 -5.76 7.08
N SER A 42 -25.49 -5.71 6.40
CA SER A 42 -24.20 -5.85 7.08
C SER A 42 -23.71 -4.51 7.63
N GLU A 43 -23.08 -4.52 8.79
CA GLU A 43 -22.25 -3.43 9.30
C GLU A 43 -20.87 -3.53 8.68
N VAL A 44 -20.44 -2.52 7.90
CA VAL A 44 -19.15 -2.53 7.21
C VAL A 44 -18.17 -1.58 7.88
N ASN A 45 -17.13 -2.13 8.50
CA ASN A 45 -15.97 -1.35 8.93
C ASN A 45 -15.01 -1.23 7.73
N TYR A 46 -15.08 -0.08 7.05
CA TYR A 46 -14.32 0.23 5.84
C TYR A 46 -13.10 1.08 6.18
N VAL A 47 -11.91 0.53 5.99
CA VAL A 47 -10.64 1.22 6.22
C VAL A 47 -9.93 1.44 4.89
N SER A 48 -9.53 2.67 4.62
CA SER A 48 -8.69 3.02 3.46
C SER A 48 -7.64 4.04 3.88
N ASN A 49 -6.38 3.70 3.69
CA ASN A 49 -5.26 4.52 4.14
C ASN A 49 -4.92 5.67 3.19
N PHE A 50 -4.12 6.61 3.71
CA PHE A 50 -3.30 7.49 2.89
C PHE A 50 -1.83 7.14 3.10
N THR A 51 -1.12 6.82 2.00
CA THR A 51 0.33 6.73 2.00
C THR A 51 0.90 8.16 1.94
N ASP A 52 1.30 8.67 3.10
CA ASP A 52 1.77 10.04 3.32
C ASP A 52 3.29 10.14 3.51
N VAL A 53 4.01 9.03 3.30
CA VAL A 53 5.47 8.95 3.21
C VAL A 53 5.88 8.05 2.05
N ASP A 54 6.51 8.62 1.02
CA ASP A 54 6.92 7.90 -0.19
C ASP A 54 7.97 8.72 -0.96
N ASP A 55 8.80 8.08 -1.78
CA ASP A 55 9.81 8.75 -2.61
C ASP A 55 9.21 9.86 -3.51
N LYS A 56 7.97 9.69 -3.99
CA LYS A 56 7.28 10.69 -4.82
C LYS A 56 6.88 11.93 -4.03
N ILE A 57 6.47 11.76 -2.77
CA ILE A 57 6.14 12.87 -1.86
C ILE A 57 7.42 13.65 -1.55
N ILE A 58 8.50 12.95 -1.20
CA ILE A 58 9.79 13.54 -0.87
C ILE A 58 10.34 14.33 -2.07
N LYS A 59 10.34 13.73 -3.25
CA LYS A 59 10.77 14.39 -4.49
C LYS A 59 10.00 15.68 -4.73
N LYS A 60 8.66 15.63 -4.61
CA LYS A 60 7.80 16.80 -4.82
C LYS A 60 8.04 17.87 -3.75
N ALA A 61 8.25 17.50 -2.51
CA ALA A 61 8.59 18.42 -1.43
C ALA A 61 9.90 19.18 -1.70
N ILE A 62 10.92 18.47 -2.18
CA ILE A 62 12.19 19.08 -2.59
C ILE A 62 11.99 20.04 -3.79
N GLU A 63 11.23 19.63 -4.81
CA GLU A 63 10.93 20.45 -5.98
C GLU A 63 10.18 21.74 -5.63
N GLU A 64 9.27 21.69 -4.65
CA GLU A 64 8.47 22.86 -4.22
C GLU A 64 9.13 23.65 -3.06
N GLY A 65 10.20 23.15 -2.47
CA GLY A 65 10.89 23.82 -1.34
C GLY A 65 10.08 23.81 -0.05
N VAL A 66 9.23 22.77 0.17
CA VAL A 66 8.36 22.60 1.34
C VAL A 66 8.64 21.26 2.02
N SER A 67 8.01 20.98 3.16
CA SER A 67 8.14 19.70 3.84
C SER A 67 7.30 18.60 3.17
N ALA A 68 7.72 17.33 3.33
CA ALA A 68 6.94 16.18 2.88
C ALA A 68 5.56 16.13 3.55
N GLN A 69 5.47 16.53 4.82
CA GLN A 69 4.22 16.63 5.56
C GLN A 69 3.26 17.64 4.91
N GLU A 70 3.75 18.81 4.53
CA GLU A 70 2.94 19.85 3.88
C GLU A 70 2.39 19.37 2.52
N ILE A 71 3.18 18.62 1.74
CA ILE A 71 2.71 18.00 0.50
C ILE A 71 1.60 16.99 0.80
N SER A 72 1.81 16.08 1.73
CA SER A 72 0.84 15.02 2.03
C SER A 72 -0.45 15.59 2.60
N GLU A 73 -0.42 16.53 3.55
CA GLU A 73 -1.60 17.17 4.10
C GLU A 73 -2.42 17.89 3.03
N ARG A 74 -1.75 18.64 2.14
CA ARG A 74 -2.39 19.31 1.01
C ARG A 74 -3.15 18.32 0.13
N TYR A 75 -2.49 17.25 -0.31
CA TYR A 75 -3.10 16.30 -1.23
C TYR A 75 -4.06 15.30 -0.58
N ILE A 76 -3.99 15.08 0.73
CA ILE A 76 -5.07 14.42 1.50
C ILE A 76 -6.34 15.28 1.45
N ALA A 77 -6.23 16.59 1.72
CA ALA A 77 -7.37 17.49 1.67
C ALA A 77 -7.99 17.55 0.26
N GLU A 78 -7.16 17.64 -0.77
CA GLU A 78 -7.62 17.66 -2.16
C GLU A 78 -8.25 16.32 -2.59
N CYS A 79 -7.68 15.17 -2.16
CA CYS A 79 -8.26 13.86 -2.41
C CYS A 79 -9.64 13.70 -1.76
N LYS A 80 -9.80 14.13 -0.50
CA LYS A 80 -11.10 14.10 0.20
C LYS A 80 -12.15 14.95 -0.52
N LYS A 81 -11.75 16.12 -1.02
CA LYS A 81 -12.65 17.00 -1.80
C LYS A 81 -13.09 16.35 -3.12
N ASP A 82 -12.14 15.70 -3.81
CA ASP A 82 -12.45 14.98 -5.06
C ASP A 82 -13.36 13.78 -4.80
N MET A 83 -13.14 13.03 -3.70
CA MET A 83 -14.00 11.93 -3.29
C MET A 83 -15.42 12.39 -2.95
N ASP A 84 -15.57 13.50 -2.24
CA ASP A 84 -16.86 14.10 -1.91
C ASP A 84 -17.60 14.51 -3.18
N GLY A 85 -16.92 15.18 -4.12
CA GLY A 85 -17.46 15.55 -5.43
C GLY A 85 -17.95 14.36 -6.27
N MET A 86 -17.34 13.18 -6.09
CA MET A 86 -17.78 11.92 -6.73
C MET A 86 -18.86 11.17 -5.93
N ASN A 87 -19.39 11.73 -4.83
CA ASN A 87 -20.34 11.08 -3.94
C ASN A 87 -19.81 9.75 -3.34
N VAL A 88 -18.50 9.63 -3.15
CA VAL A 88 -17.88 8.51 -2.45
C VAL A 88 -18.06 8.67 -0.95
N LYS A 89 -18.67 7.68 -0.30
CA LYS A 89 -18.91 7.71 1.15
C LYS A 89 -17.59 7.72 1.91
N PRO A 90 -17.37 8.62 2.88
CA PRO A 90 -16.15 8.61 3.69
C PRO A 90 -15.87 7.25 4.31
N ALA A 91 -14.63 6.81 4.34
CA ALA A 91 -14.24 5.58 5.03
C ALA A 91 -14.58 5.67 6.53
N THR A 92 -14.78 4.52 7.18
CA THR A 92 -14.91 4.46 8.64
C THR A 92 -13.65 5.01 9.30
N THR A 93 -12.49 4.69 8.70
CA THR A 93 -11.18 5.21 9.14
C THR A 93 -10.26 5.40 7.94
N ASN A 94 -9.58 6.54 7.89
CA ASN A 94 -8.51 6.84 6.94
C ASN A 94 -7.17 6.99 7.68
N PRO A 95 -6.47 5.89 8.02
CA PRO A 95 -5.18 5.99 8.68
C PRO A 95 -4.11 6.55 7.76
N GLN A 96 -3.11 7.20 8.36
CA GLN A 96 -1.92 7.72 7.67
C GLN A 96 -0.71 6.89 8.07
N ALA A 97 0.17 6.56 7.12
CA ALA A 97 1.34 5.73 7.36
C ALA A 97 2.27 6.35 8.42
N THR A 98 2.47 7.66 8.39
CA THR A 98 3.32 8.38 9.36
C THR A 98 2.85 8.30 10.81
N GLN A 99 1.56 8.02 11.04
CA GLN A 99 0.98 7.86 12.37
C GLN A 99 1.13 6.44 12.92
N GLU A 100 1.59 5.49 12.11
CA GLU A 100 1.65 4.07 12.44
C GLU A 100 3.08 3.50 12.50
N ILE A 101 4.09 4.34 12.54
CA ILE A 101 5.51 3.97 12.52
C ILE A 101 5.87 2.97 13.64
N ASN A 102 5.39 3.20 14.86
CA ASN A 102 5.67 2.29 15.98
C ASN A 102 5.10 0.89 15.75
N GLY A 103 3.91 0.81 15.15
CA GLY A 103 3.30 -0.46 14.74
C GLY A 103 4.11 -1.18 13.66
N MET A 104 4.65 -0.43 12.71
CA MET A 104 5.51 -0.98 11.65
C MET A 104 6.82 -1.52 12.22
N ILE A 105 7.48 -0.77 13.10
CA ILE A 105 8.70 -1.22 13.78
C ILE A 105 8.43 -2.50 14.59
N SER A 106 7.31 -2.56 15.32
CA SER A 106 6.92 -3.73 16.10
C SER A 106 6.65 -4.96 15.22
N MET A 107 5.94 -4.80 14.09
CA MET A 107 5.70 -5.89 13.16
C MET A 107 6.99 -6.38 12.51
N ILE A 108 7.86 -5.47 12.07
CA ILE A 108 9.16 -5.82 11.49
C ILE A 108 10.01 -6.57 12.51
N GLN A 109 10.06 -6.11 13.78
CA GLN A 109 10.80 -6.80 14.83
C GLN A 109 10.27 -8.22 15.05
N THR A 110 8.96 -8.40 15.07
CA THR A 110 8.35 -9.74 15.14
C THR A 110 8.78 -10.65 13.99
N LEU A 111 8.84 -10.10 12.76
CA LEU A 111 9.32 -10.85 11.60
C LEU A 111 10.81 -11.20 11.69
N VAL A 112 11.63 -10.31 12.24
CA VAL A 112 13.06 -10.57 12.51
C VAL A 112 13.21 -11.69 13.55
N ASP A 113 12.49 -11.59 14.66
CA ASP A 113 12.55 -12.58 15.76
C ASP A 113 12.09 -13.97 15.31
N LYS A 114 11.11 -14.04 14.42
CA LYS A 114 10.65 -15.29 13.79
C LYS A 114 11.56 -15.77 12.64
N GLY A 115 12.57 -15.00 12.26
CA GLY A 115 13.52 -15.33 11.20
C GLY A 115 13.00 -15.11 9.77
N TYR A 116 11.85 -14.47 9.59
CA TYR A 116 11.30 -14.09 8.28
C TYR A 116 11.90 -12.79 7.73
N ALA A 117 12.59 -12.02 8.55
CA ALA A 117 13.26 -10.80 8.12
C ALA A 117 14.69 -10.76 8.70
N TYR A 118 15.53 -9.89 8.15
CA TYR A 118 16.91 -9.70 8.58
C TYR A 118 17.37 -8.27 8.35
N PRO A 119 18.16 -7.69 9.28
CA PRO A 119 18.84 -6.43 9.07
C PRO A 119 20.12 -6.64 8.26
N ALA A 120 20.36 -5.79 7.27
CA ALA A 120 21.61 -5.71 6.52
C ALA A 120 22.62 -4.77 7.23
N ALA A 121 23.85 -4.73 6.75
CA ALA A 121 24.93 -3.98 7.39
C ALA A 121 24.69 -2.45 7.41
N ASP A 122 23.94 -1.91 6.46
CA ASP A 122 23.57 -0.48 6.39
C ASP A 122 22.34 -0.13 7.22
N GLY A 123 21.72 -1.11 7.89
CA GLY A 123 20.49 -0.94 8.68
C GLY A 123 19.20 -1.13 7.87
N THR A 124 19.28 -1.43 6.57
CA THR A 124 18.10 -1.84 5.79
C THR A 124 17.57 -3.17 6.32
N VAL A 125 16.26 -3.30 6.49
CA VAL A 125 15.64 -4.56 6.88
C VAL A 125 14.90 -5.15 5.69
N TYR A 126 15.20 -6.40 5.37
CA TYR A 126 14.60 -7.15 4.26
C TYR A 126 13.72 -8.30 4.77
N PHE A 127 12.65 -8.60 4.04
CA PHE A 127 11.85 -9.81 4.21
C PHE A 127 12.42 -10.94 3.36
N ARG A 128 12.56 -12.15 3.97
CA ARG A 128 13.04 -13.37 3.30
C ARG A 128 11.91 -14.06 2.56
N VAL A 129 11.72 -13.75 1.29
CA VAL A 129 10.63 -14.30 0.47
C VAL A 129 10.60 -15.83 0.45
N LYS A 130 11.75 -16.47 0.29
CA LYS A 130 11.86 -17.95 0.23
C LYS A 130 11.51 -18.68 1.52
N LYS A 131 11.44 -17.97 2.65
CA LYS A 131 10.97 -18.53 3.93
C LYS A 131 9.46 -18.71 3.97
N PHE A 132 8.70 -17.89 3.24
CA PHE A 132 7.26 -18.01 3.14
C PHE A 132 6.90 -18.93 1.95
N LYS A 133 6.64 -20.19 2.24
CA LYS A 133 6.43 -21.24 1.23
C LYS A 133 5.23 -20.98 0.30
N GLU A 134 4.25 -20.22 0.76
CA GLU A 134 3.05 -19.91 0.01
C GLU A 134 3.15 -18.58 -0.80
N TYR A 135 4.37 -18.01 -0.89
CA TYR A 135 4.56 -16.79 -1.67
C TYR A 135 4.18 -17.00 -3.14
N GLY A 136 3.37 -16.10 -3.67
CA GLY A 136 2.80 -16.24 -5.02
C GLY A 136 1.38 -16.81 -5.03
N LYS A 137 0.79 -17.16 -3.89
CA LYS A 137 -0.55 -17.78 -3.83
C LYS A 137 -1.68 -16.89 -4.34
N LEU A 138 -1.54 -15.57 -4.23
CA LEU A 138 -2.52 -14.60 -4.74
C LEU A 138 -2.28 -14.29 -6.22
N SER A 139 -1.04 -14.02 -6.57
CA SER A 139 -0.66 -13.60 -7.93
C SER A 139 -0.50 -14.75 -8.91
N HIS A 140 -0.50 -16.00 -8.41
CA HIS A 140 -0.21 -17.22 -9.17
C HIS A 140 1.16 -17.17 -9.86
N LYS A 141 2.10 -16.42 -9.30
CA LYS A 141 3.48 -16.33 -9.81
C LYS A 141 4.35 -17.39 -9.20
N ASN A 142 5.12 -18.06 -10.06
CA ASN A 142 6.15 -19.00 -9.63
C ASN A 142 7.43 -18.23 -9.24
N LEU A 143 8.03 -18.57 -8.10
CA LEU A 143 9.28 -17.98 -7.63
C LEU A 143 10.43 -18.14 -8.63
N ASP A 144 10.50 -19.27 -9.33
CA ASP A 144 11.55 -19.53 -10.33
C ASP A 144 11.44 -18.60 -11.53
N ASP A 145 10.21 -18.29 -11.98
CA ASP A 145 9.96 -17.36 -13.07
C ASP A 145 10.31 -15.91 -12.65
N LEU A 146 10.04 -15.55 -11.40
CA LEU A 146 10.40 -14.24 -10.85
C LEU A 146 11.93 -14.07 -10.79
N GLN A 147 12.70 -15.09 -10.40
CA GLN A 147 14.16 -15.03 -10.35
C GLN A 147 14.79 -14.79 -11.74
N SER A 148 14.22 -15.35 -12.79
CA SER A 148 14.72 -15.15 -14.16
C SER A 148 14.52 -13.71 -14.66
N GLY A 149 13.45 -13.05 -14.23
CA GLY A 149 13.16 -11.64 -14.55
C GLY A 149 14.02 -10.63 -13.77
N PHE A 150 14.37 -10.94 -12.51
CA PHE A 150 15.19 -10.06 -11.66
C PHE A 150 16.69 -10.04 -12.01
N ARG A 151 17.23 -11.10 -12.62
CA ARG A 151 18.64 -11.14 -13.04
C ARG A 151 19.04 -10.07 -14.06
N SER A 152 18.07 -9.43 -14.70
CA SER A 152 18.31 -8.37 -15.69
C SER A 152 18.21 -6.94 -15.12
N LEU A 153 17.78 -6.75 -13.87
CA LEU A 153 17.59 -5.47 -13.23
C LEU A 153 18.48 -5.33 -11.99
N GLN A 154 19.78 -5.14 -12.17
CA GLN A 154 20.66 -4.72 -11.08
C GLN A 154 20.39 -3.23 -10.80
N VAL A 155 19.68 -2.95 -9.71
CA VAL A 155 19.55 -1.58 -9.17
C VAL A 155 20.65 -1.38 -8.13
N SER A 156 21.39 -0.30 -8.24
CA SER A 156 22.45 0.05 -7.28
C SER A 156 21.92 0.13 -5.85
N GLY A 157 22.54 -0.60 -4.90
CA GLY A 157 22.16 -0.68 -3.50
C GLY A 157 21.50 -2.00 -3.08
N GLU A 158 21.34 -2.96 -4.00
CA GLU A 158 20.75 -4.29 -3.71
C GLU A 158 21.79 -5.36 -3.34
N ASP A 159 23.08 -4.99 -3.25
CA ASP A 159 24.19 -5.91 -2.98
C ASP A 159 24.15 -6.57 -1.59
N GLN A 160 23.22 -6.12 -0.71
CA GLN A 160 23.10 -6.62 0.67
C GLN A 160 21.94 -7.60 0.87
N LYS A 161 21.18 -7.92 -0.18
CA LYS A 161 20.10 -8.91 -0.10
C LYS A 161 20.66 -10.34 -0.05
N GLU A 162 20.10 -11.17 0.85
CA GLU A 162 20.39 -12.62 0.84
C GLU A 162 19.85 -13.29 -0.43
N ASP A 163 18.72 -12.81 -0.95
CA ASP A 163 18.10 -13.27 -2.18
C ASP A 163 17.52 -12.09 -2.99
N PRO A 164 17.64 -12.11 -4.34
CA PRO A 164 17.10 -11.04 -5.19
C PRO A 164 15.59 -10.78 -5.04
N LEU A 165 14.82 -11.77 -4.60
CA LEU A 165 13.39 -11.66 -4.38
C LEU A 165 13.03 -10.96 -3.07
N ASP A 166 13.99 -10.84 -2.13
CA ASP A 166 13.73 -10.21 -0.85
C ASP A 166 13.34 -8.74 -1.03
N PHE A 167 12.37 -8.28 -0.26
CA PHE A 167 11.88 -6.92 -0.37
C PHE A 167 12.08 -6.14 0.92
N VAL A 168 12.16 -4.81 0.80
CA VAL A 168 12.49 -3.91 1.88
C VAL A 168 11.31 -3.70 2.82
N LEU A 169 11.56 -3.83 4.12
CA LEU A 169 10.64 -3.50 5.21
C LEU A 169 10.97 -2.16 5.87
N TRP A 170 12.27 -1.83 5.99
CA TRP A 170 12.78 -0.59 6.55
C TRP A 170 13.98 -0.09 5.77
N LYS A 171 14.05 1.21 5.50
CA LYS A 171 15.12 1.87 4.73
C LYS A 171 15.88 2.86 5.62
N PRO A 172 17.22 2.91 5.57
CA PRO A 172 17.99 3.99 6.19
C PRO A 172 17.59 5.35 5.65
N LYS A 173 17.67 6.37 6.50
CA LYS A 173 17.42 7.76 6.09
C LYS A 173 18.43 8.23 5.06
N LYS A 174 17.99 9.08 4.14
CA LYS A 174 18.84 9.90 3.31
C LYS A 174 18.69 11.37 3.70
N GLU A 175 19.65 12.18 3.30
CA GLU A 175 19.59 13.62 3.56
C GLU A 175 18.33 14.24 2.95
N GLY A 176 17.63 15.07 3.76
CA GLY A 176 16.37 15.69 3.35
C GLY A 176 15.12 14.82 3.43
N GLU A 177 15.24 13.53 3.80
CA GLU A 177 14.08 12.65 3.96
C GLU A 177 13.53 12.67 5.39
N PRO A 178 12.20 12.54 5.58
CA PRO A 178 11.63 12.25 6.89
C PRO A 178 12.13 10.91 7.41
N SER A 179 12.42 10.84 8.71
CA SER A 179 12.95 9.62 9.31
C SER A 179 12.51 9.48 10.76
N TRP A 180 12.49 8.24 11.23
CA TRP A 180 12.14 7.85 12.58
C TRP A 180 13.20 6.93 13.16
N PRO A 181 13.44 6.99 14.47
CA PRO A 181 14.38 6.08 15.12
C PRO A 181 13.82 4.65 15.10
N SER A 182 14.69 3.67 14.84
CA SER A 182 14.36 2.26 14.92
C SER A 182 15.51 1.46 15.54
N PRO A 183 15.32 0.18 15.91
CA PRO A 183 16.39 -0.67 16.41
C PRO A 183 17.54 -0.89 15.41
N TRP A 184 17.30 -0.69 14.12
CA TRP A 184 18.26 -0.99 13.04
C TRP A 184 19.02 0.26 12.58
N CYS A 185 18.29 1.34 12.37
CA CYS A 185 18.83 2.66 11.99
C CYS A 185 17.72 3.71 12.06
N ASP A 186 18.12 5.00 12.07
CA ASP A 186 17.18 6.06 11.72
C ASP A 186 16.76 5.89 10.26
N GLY A 187 15.47 5.89 10.00
CA GLY A 187 14.99 5.58 8.65
C GLY A 187 13.48 5.69 8.49
N ARG A 188 12.96 5.02 7.48
CA ARG A 188 11.53 5.02 7.14
C ARG A 188 11.05 3.64 6.65
N PRO A 189 9.74 3.37 6.73
CA PRO A 189 9.19 2.09 6.30
C PRO A 189 9.34 1.87 4.80
N GLY A 190 9.39 0.60 4.39
CA GLY A 190 9.08 0.17 3.05
C GLY A 190 7.59 0.30 2.76
N TRP A 191 7.23 0.37 1.50
CA TRP A 191 5.83 0.62 1.09
C TRP A 191 4.84 -0.47 1.55
N HIS A 192 5.28 -1.74 1.59
CA HIS A 192 4.35 -2.86 1.80
C HIS A 192 3.95 -3.07 3.26
N ILE A 193 4.79 -2.67 4.21
CA ILE A 193 4.53 -2.87 5.65
C ILE A 193 3.40 -1.97 6.17
N GLU A 194 3.18 -0.84 5.53
CA GLU A 194 2.20 0.16 5.95
C GLU A 194 0.79 -0.43 6.02
N CYS A 195 0.33 -1.02 4.91
CA CYS A 195 -1.02 -1.57 4.81
C CYS A 195 -1.23 -2.79 5.72
N SER A 196 -0.22 -3.66 5.86
CA SER A 196 -0.27 -4.79 6.79
C SER A 196 -0.52 -4.33 8.24
N VAL A 197 0.21 -3.29 8.67
CA VAL A 197 0.09 -2.76 10.03
C VAL A 197 -1.23 -2.04 10.24
N MET A 198 -1.64 -1.20 9.28
CA MET A 198 -2.91 -0.47 9.38
C MET A 198 -4.12 -1.42 9.33
N ALA A 199 -4.10 -2.45 8.47
CA ALA A 199 -5.15 -3.46 8.45
C ALA A 199 -5.24 -4.19 9.79
N LYS A 200 -4.12 -4.65 10.35
CA LYS A 200 -4.07 -5.30 11.65
C LYS A 200 -4.60 -4.41 12.77
N LYS A 201 -4.18 -3.16 12.83
CA LYS A 201 -4.56 -2.22 13.90
C LYS A 201 -6.04 -1.91 13.92
N TYR A 202 -6.63 -1.66 12.75
CA TYR A 202 -8.01 -1.17 12.65
C TYR A 202 -9.05 -2.27 12.40
N LEU A 203 -8.63 -3.43 11.90
CA LEU A 203 -9.53 -4.52 11.52
C LEU A 203 -9.19 -5.87 12.18
N GLY A 204 -7.99 -6.00 12.75
CA GLY A 204 -7.51 -7.23 13.40
C GLY A 204 -6.59 -8.08 12.53
N ASP A 205 -6.13 -9.22 13.09
CA ASP A 205 -5.15 -10.10 12.43
C ASP A 205 -5.70 -10.77 11.17
N GLU A 206 -6.99 -11.02 11.12
CA GLU A 206 -7.74 -11.58 9.99
C GLU A 206 -8.83 -10.61 9.59
N ILE A 207 -8.96 -10.35 8.30
CA ILE A 207 -10.00 -9.47 7.76
C ILE A 207 -10.89 -10.21 6.77
N ASP A 208 -12.09 -9.69 6.51
CA ASP A 208 -13.00 -10.33 5.57
C ASP A 208 -12.61 -10.05 4.13
N ILE A 209 -12.38 -8.77 3.77
CA ILE A 209 -12.07 -8.34 2.40
C ILE A 209 -10.84 -7.45 2.41
N HIS A 210 -9.89 -7.77 1.54
CA HIS A 210 -8.80 -6.87 1.14
C HIS A 210 -8.95 -6.54 -0.35
N ALA A 211 -8.83 -5.26 -0.70
CA ALA A 211 -9.12 -4.81 -2.05
C ALA A 211 -8.20 -3.69 -2.55
N GLY A 212 -8.17 -3.54 -3.89
CA GLY A 212 -7.39 -2.49 -4.55
C GLY A 212 -7.39 -2.63 -6.07
N GLY A 213 -6.52 -1.89 -6.76
CA GLY A 213 -6.28 -2.06 -8.18
C GLY A 213 -5.56 -3.38 -8.50
N GLU A 214 -5.74 -3.92 -9.69
CA GLU A 214 -5.06 -5.16 -10.11
C GLU A 214 -3.54 -5.03 -10.18
N ASP A 215 -3.00 -3.82 -10.29
CA ASP A 215 -1.58 -3.53 -10.21
C ASP A 215 -0.98 -3.75 -8.81
N LEU A 216 -1.82 -3.79 -7.79
CA LEU A 216 -1.41 -4.08 -6.43
C LEU A 216 -1.32 -5.59 -6.14
N ILE A 217 -1.92 -6.46 -6.97
CA ILE A 217 -1.85 -7.91 -6.77
C ILE A 217 -0.40 -8.34 -6.54
N PHE A 218 0.49 -7.87 -7.40
CA PHE A 218 1.92 -8.14 -7.31
C PHE A 218 2.75 -6.88 -7.64
N PRO A 219 3.72 -6.51 -6.80
CA PRO A 219 4.15 -7.25 -5.59
C PRO A 219 3.42 -6.86 -4.29
N HIS A 220 2.60 -5.79 -4.27
CA HIS A 220 2.14 -5.15 -3.02
C HIS A 220 1.31 -6.08 -2.14
N HIS A 221 0.17 -6.59 -2.63
CA HIS A 221 -0.73 -7.46 -1.85
C HIS A 221 -0.09 -8.83 -1.54
N GLU A 222 0.72 -9.37 -2.45
CA GLU A 222 1.48 -10.59 -2.18
C GLU A 222 2.45 -10.40 -1.02
N ASN A 223 3.14 -9.24 -0.97
CA ASN A 223 4.04 -8.89 0.13
C ASN A 223 3.29 -8.63 1.43
N GLU A 224 2.10 -8.03 1.38
CA GLU A 224 1.25 -7.86 2.57
C GLU A 224 0.81 -9.21 3.16
N ILE A 225 0.45 -10.18 2.31
CA ILE A 225 0.14 -11.55 2.74
C ILE A 225 1.34 -12.13 3.48
N ALA A 226 2.53 -12.08 2.87
CA ALA A 226 3.73 -12.63 3.47
C ALA A 226 4.04 -11.99 4.83
N GLN A 227 3.96 -10.66 4.94
CA GLN A 227 4.18 -9.93 6.19
C GLN A 227 3.15 -10.31 7.26
N SER A 228 1.87 -10.24 6.92
CA SER A 228 0.78 -10.41 7.88
C SER A 228 0.67 -11.85 8.36
N GLU A 229 0.75 -12.82 7.44
CA GLU A 229 0.62 -14.24 7.81
C GLU A 229 1.83 -14.76 8.56
N CYS A 230 3.05 -14.37 8.18
CA CYS A 230 4.25 -14.71 8.95
C CYS A 230 4.31 -14.04 10.33
N CYS A 231 3.78 -12.82 10.45
CA CYS A 231 3.73 -12.13 11.73
C CYS A 231 2.69 -12.75 12.68
N ASN A 232 1.49 -13.05 12.17
CA ASN A 232 0.32 -13.36 12.99
C ASN A 232 -0.01 -14.86 13.08
N ASP A 233 0.63 -15.71 12.25
CA ASP A 233 0.34 -17.15 12.09
C ASP A 233 -1.15 -17.44 11.76
N LYS A 234 -1.76 -16.55 10.96
CA LYS A 234 -3.17 -16.60 10.56
C LYS A 234 -3.32 -16.16 9.11
N ILE A 235 -4.38 -16.60 8.46
CA ILE A 235 -4.77 -16.09 7.13
C ILE A 235 -5.05 -14.59 7.24
N PHE A 236 -4.48 -13.79 6.36
CA PHE A 236 -4.61 -12.34 6.40
C PHE A 236 -6.01 -11.87 5.98
N ALA A 237 -6.47 -12.28 4.80
CA ALA A 237 -7.78 -11.90 4.28
C ALA A 237 -8.50 -13.10 3.66
N LYS A 238 -9.82 -13.20 3.89
CA LYS A 238 -10.63 -14.28 3.32
C LYS A 238 -10.91 -14.09 1.85
N TYR A 239 -11.18 -12.84 1.45
CA TYR A 239 -11.52 -12.49 0.08
C TYR A 239 -10.63 -11.36 -0.42
N TRP A 240 -10.12 -11.52 -1.63
CA TRP A 240 -9.34 -10.54 -2.36
C TRP A 240 -10.14 -10.02 -3.54
N MET A 241 -10.27 -8.70 -3.66
CA MET A 241 -11.02 -8.07 -4.73
C MET A 241 -10.16 -7.04 -5.45
N HIS A 242 -10.09 -7.16 -6.78
CA HIS A 242 -9.28 -6.26 -7.60
C HIS A 242 -10.09 -5.69 -8.76
N ASN A 243 -9.98 -4.38 -8.97
CA ASN A 243 -10.52 -3.75 -10.16
C ASN A 243 -9.45 -3.63 -11.24
N ALA A 244 -9.85 -3.86 -12.49
CA ALA A 244 -9.00 -3.70 -13.65
C ALA A 244 -8.59 -2.24 -13.89
N PHE A 245 -7.53 -2.03 -14.70
CA PHE A 245 -7.05 -0.70 -15.08
C PHE A 245 -8.07 0.06 -15.94
N LEU A 246 -7.94 1.39 -15.93
CA LEU A 246 -8.46 2.24 -16.99
C LEU A 246 -7.43 2.33 -18.12
N ASN A 247 -7.88 2.04 -19.33
CA ASN A 247 -7.10 2.21 -20.54
C ASN A 247 -7.58 3.44 -21.31
N ILE A 248 -6.64 4.21 -21.84
CA ILE A 248 -6.87 5.29 -22.80
C ILE A 248 -6.14 4.87 -24.07
N ASP A 249 -6.85 4.81 -25.19
CA ASP A 249 -6.32 4.38 -26.50
C ASP A 249 -5.58 3.02 -26.41
N ASN A 250 -6.21 2.04 -25.75
CA ASN A 250 -5.67 0.69 -25.51
C ASN A 250 -4.33 0.64 -24.73
N ARG A 251 -3.97 1.72 -24.04
CA ARG A 251 -2.79 1.77 -23.16
C ARG A 251 -3.22 2.06 -21.72
N LYS A 252 -2.54 1.43 -20.76
CA LYS A 252 -2.75 1.73 -19.34
C LYS A 252 -2.59 3.23 -19.13
N MET A 253 -3.56 3.84 -18.46
CA MET A 253 -3.45 5.22 -18.05
C MET A 253 -2.40 5.36 -16.94
N SER A 254 -1.40 6.22 -17.14
CA SER A 254 -0.37 6.49 -16.15
C SER A 254 0.18 7.91 -16.26
N LYS A 255 0.66 8.45 -15.13
CA LYS A 255 1.31 9.76 -15.10
C LYS A 255 2.59 9.79 -15.92
N SER A 256 3.34 8.68 -15.94
CA SER A 256 4.59 8.56 -16.70
C SER A 256 4.40 8.62 -18.22
N LEU A 257 3.23 8.22 -18.70
CA LEU A 257 2.87 8.27 -20.13
C LEU A 257 2.21 9.61 -20.53
N GLY A 258 1.94 10.50 -19.57
CA GLY A 258 1.28 11.78 -19.83
C GLY A 258 -0.16 11.67 -20.34
N ASN A 259 -0.75 10.47 -20.30
CA ASN A 259 -2.10 10.18 -20.80
C ASN A 259 -3.15 10.12 -19.69
N PHE A 260 -2.87 10.63 -18.49
CA PHE A 260 -3.80 10.63 -17.38
C PHE A 260 -4.74 11.86 -17.41
N ARG A 261 -5.92 11.71 -16.83
CA ARG A 261 -6.87 12.78 -16.59
C ARG A 261 -7.17 12.83 -15.09
N THR A 262 -7.11 14.01 -14.51
CA THR A 262 -7.53 14.21 -13.11
C THR A 262 -9.05 14.11 -12.99
N VAL A 263 -9.52 13.81 -11.77
CA VAL A 263 -10.96 13.81 -11.50
C VAL A 263 -11.57 15.18 -11.81
N ARG A 264 -10.88 16.27 -11.48
CA ARG A 264 -11.33 17.65 -11.72
C ARG A 264 -11.49 17.99 -13.19
N GLU A 265 -10.49 17.62 -14.02
CA GLU A 265 -10.59 17.84 -15.47
C GLU A 265 -11.79 17.12 -16.08
N ILE A 266 -12.17 15.97 -15.55
CA ILE A 266 -13.36 15.24 -15.98
C ILE A 266 -14.62 15.90 -15.44
N SER A 267 -14.65 16.30 -14.17
CA SER A 267 -15.84 16.96 -13.56
C SER A 267 -16.17 18.34 -14.17
N GLU A 268 -15.19 18.99 -14.84
CA GLU A 268 -15.44 20.22 -15.61
C GLU A 268 -16.18 19.96 -16.95
N GLN A 269 -16.15 18.73 -17.43
CA GLN A 269 -16.70 18.35 -18.75
C GLN A 269 -17.97 17.51 -18.65
N TYR A 270 -18.16 16.84 -17.53
CA TYR A 270 -19.26 15.90 -17.30
C TYR A 270 -19.86 16.11 -15.91
N ASP A 271 -21.18 15.97 -15.82
CA ASP A 271 -21.93 16.02 -14.56
C ASP A 271 -21.73 14.75 -13.72
#